data_a759ea6f80f7a1e01e0ab6f0d0e2f9a1
#
_entry.id   a759ea6f80f7a1e01e0ab6f0d0e2f9a1
#
_cell.length_a   1.000
_cell.length_b   1.000
_cell.length_c   1.000
_cell.angle_alpha   90.00
_cell.angle_beta   90.00
_cell.angle_gamma   90.00
#
_symmetry.space_group_name_H-M   'P 1'
#
loop_
_entity.id
_entity.type
_entity.pdbx_description
1 polymer ?
#
loop_
_entity_poly.entity_id
_entity_poly.type
_entity_poly.pdbx_seq_one_letter_code
_entity_poly.pdbx_strand_id
1 'polypeptide(L)'
;TANFGGRSVQIVVGYRNLEELSEKLKAFSYRVLKDECLDLPSKTYMKRIIKLTPEQEKIYKQMKHLALAQMEGKMMTTATVLTQLMRLQQINCGHFTADDGTIKPIKNNRTVELLDTLEEIHGKVVIWAHYQYDVETIVEHIKKEYGANSIVTYYGKTPMNERQDNIQKFQDPVSPVRFLVGTTQTGGYGITLTAASTMIYYSNGY
;
A
#
# COMPACT_ATOMS: atom_id res chain seq x y z
N THR A 1 -31.54 -10.30 1.08
CA THR A 1 -31.86 -8.97 0.52
C THR A 1 -31.49 -7.92 1.55
N ALA A 2 -30.72 -6.93 1.18
CA ALA A 2 -30.45 -5.75 2.01
C ALA A 2 -31.06 -4.52 1.32
N ASN A 3 -31.59 -3.59 2.12
CA ASN A 3 -32.16 -2.34 1.64
C ASN A 3 -31.11 -1.23 1.77
N PHE A 4 -30.73 -0.64 0.63
CA PHE A 4 -29.87 0.54 0.57
C PHE A 4 -30.63 1.67 -0.13
N GLY A 5 -30.91 2.78 0.59
CA GLY A 5 -31.51 3.97 0.00
C GLY A 5 -32.87 3.72 -0.68
N GLY A 6 -33.72 2.85 -0.14
CA GLY A 6 -35.03 2.53 -0.71
C GLY A 6 -35.01 1.53 -1.88
N ARG A 7 -33.86 1.01 -2.28
CA ARG A 7 -33.73 -0.06 -3.26
C ARG A 7 -33.39 -1.39 -2.60
N SER A 8 -34.14 -2.44 -2.95
CA SER A 8 -33.87 -3.79 -2.51
C SER A 8 -32.77 -4.41 -3.38
N VAL A 9 -31.65 -4.79 -2.78
CA VAL A 9 -30.53 -5.44 -3.45
C VAL A 9 -30.42 -6.88 -2.95
N GLN A 10 -30.31 -7.83 -3.88
CA GLN A 10 -30.02 -9.23 -3.53
C GLN A 10 -28.55 -9.36 -3.21
N ILE A 11 -28.25 -9.80 -1.99
CA ILE A 11 -26.88 -10.09 -1.55
C ILE A 11 -26.72 -11.60 -1.50
N VAL A 12 -25.65 -12.09 -2.10
CA VAL A 12 -25.22 -13.48 -1.96
C VAL A 12 -24.75 -13.70 -0.52
N VAL A 13 -25.50 -14.49 0.25
CA VAL A 13 -25.20 -14.79 1.66
C VAL A 13 -24.48 -16.13 1.86
N GLY A 14 -24.32 -16.92 0.79
CA GLY A 14 -23.61 -18.20 0.84
C GLY A 14 -23.77 -18.98 -0.46
N TYR A 15 -23.01 -20.06 -0.54
CA TYR A 15 -23.06 -21.00 -1.66
C TYR A 15 -23.45 -22.38 -1.12
N ARG A 16 -24.10 -23.18 -1.96
CA ARG A 16 -24.49 -24.58 -1.67
C ARG A 16 -23.86 -25.50 -2.71
N ASN A 17 -23.71 -26.77 -2.36
CA ASN A 17 -23.27 -27.85 -3.26
C ASN A 17 -21.91 -27.57 -3.93
N LEU A 18 -20.97 -26.94 -3.22
CA LEU A 18 -19.64 -26.65 -3.75
C LEU A 18 -18.84 -27.91 -4.05
N GLU A 19 -19.04 -28.98 -3.29
CA GLU A 19 -18.40 -30.29 -3.52
C GLU A 19 -18.89 -30.90 -4.84
N GLU A 20 -20.21 -30.93 -5.07
CA GLU A 20 -20.79 -31.41 -6.32
C GLU A 20 -20.32 -30.61 -7.53
N LEU A 21 -20.22 -29.29 -7.39
CA LEU A 21 -19.66 -28.41 -8.43
C LEU A 21 -18.20 -28.75 -8.71
N SER A 22 -17.40 -28.96 -7.65
CA SER A 22 -15.99 -29.33 -7.79
C SER A 22 -15.82 -30.65 -8.52
N GLU A 23 -16.61 -31.67 -8.18
CA GLU A 23 -16.57 -32.96 -8.86
C GLU A 23 -16.93 -32.86 -10.35
N LYS A 24 -17.97 -32.12 -10.69
CA LYS A 24 -18.35 -31.87 -12.10
C LYS A 24 -17.28 -31.11 -12.88
N LEU A 25 -16.56 -30.18 -12.24
CA LEU A 25 -15.50 -29.41 -12.88
C LEU A 25 -14.24 -30.23 -13.13
N LYS A 26 -13.91 -31.24 -12.30
CA LYS A 26 -12.71 -32.08 -12.44
C LYS A 26 -12.58 -32.71 -13.83
N ALA A 27 -13.70 -33.00 -14.50
CA ALA A 27 -13.67 -33.65 -15.82
C ALA A 27 -13.06 -32.79 -16.94
N PHE A 28 -13.07 -31.48 -16.80
CA PHE A 28 -12.60 -30.54 -17.83
C PHE A 28 -11.77 -29.37 -17.27
N SER A 29 -11.39 -29.41 -16.00
CA SER A 29 -10.52 -28.44 -15.39
C SER A 29 -9.37 -29.10 -14.64
N TYR A 30 -8.22 -28.43 -14.65
CA TYR A 30 -7.06 -28.82 -13.85
C TYR A 30 -6.74 -27.72 -12.85
N ARG A 31 -6.72 -28.06 -11.56
CA ARG A 31 -6.38 -27.13 -10.48
C ARG A 31 -5.14 -27.62 -9.76
N VAL A 32 -4.20 -26.72 -9.63
CA VAL A 32 -2.95 -26.96 -8.89
C VAL A 32 -2.78 -25.84 -7.87
N LEU A 33 -2.54 -26.20 -6.63
CA LEU A 33 -2.19 -25.24 -5.58
C LEU A 33 -0.67 -25.09 -5.53
N LYS A 34 -0.22 -23.87 -5.24
CA LYS A 34 1.22 -23.57 -5.12
C LYS A 34 1.89 -24.43 -4.05
N ASP A 35 1.19 -24.68 -2.96
CA ASP A 35 1.69 -25.48 -1.83
C ASP A 35 1.83 -26.98 -2.17
N GLU A 36 1.17 -27.44 -3.23
CA GLU A 36 1.26 -28.83 -3.71
C GLU A 36 2.39 -29.05 -4.72
N CYS A 37 2.83 -27.99 -5.40
CA CYS A 37 3.72 -28.06 -6.54
C CYS A 37 5.05 -27.33 -6.36
N LEU A 38 5.18 -26.47 -5.37
CA LEU A 38 6.37 -25.66 -5.16
C LEU A 38 6.82 -25.80 -3.70
N ASP A 39 8.06 -26.19 -3.52
CA ASP A 39 8.72 -26.13 -2.21
C ASP A 39 9.17 -24.70 -1.94
N LEU A 40 8.23 -23.89 -1.51
CA LEU A 40 8.45 -22.49 -1.16
C LEU A 40 8.51 -22.32 0.35
N PRO A 41 9.42 -21.48 0.86
CA PRO A 41 9.41 -21.12 2.28
C PRO A 41 8.09 -20.47 2.67
N SER A 42 7.64 -20.71 3.89
CA SER A 42 6.41 -20.13 4.42
C SER A 42 6.49 -18.61 4.45
N LYS A 43 5.36 -17.95 4.17
CA LYS A 43 5.26 -16.48 4.26
C LYS A 43 5.25 -16.05 5.71
N THR A 44 6.12 -15.12 6.06
CA THR A 44 6.16 -14.50 7.39
C THR A 44 5.61 -13.08 7.30
N TYR A 45 4.67 -12.75 8.16
CA TYR A 45 4.08 -11.41 8.26
C TYR A 45 4.55 -10.73 9.54
N MET A 46 5.18 -9.57 9.41
CA MET A 46 5.67 -8.78 10.53
C MET A 46 5.01 -7.40 10.53
N LYS A 47 4.81 -6.84 11.73
CA LYS A 47 4.30 -5.47 11.91
C LYS A 47 5.32 -4.67 12.69
N ARG A 48 5.69 -3.51 12.16
CA ARG A 48 6.49 -2.49 12.86
C ARG A 48 5.55 -1.41 13.39
N ILE A 49 5.51 -1.26 14.70
CA ILE A 49 4.65 -0.25 15.37
C ILE A 49 5.47 1.02 15.53
N ILE A 50 5.06 2.08 14.84
CA ILE A 50 5.76 3.36 14.84
C ILE A 50 4.96 4.35 15.68
N LYS A 51 5.60 4.95 16.68
CA LYS A 51 4.98 6.01 17.50
C LYS A 51 4.93 7.30 16.72
N LEU A 52 3.81 8.00 16.81
CA LEU A 52 3.67 9.36 16.28
C LEU A 52 4.63 10.31 17.01
N THR A 53 5.13 11.31 16.28
CA THR A 53 5.83 12.42 16.93
C THR A 53 4.84 13.29 17.72
N PRO A 54 5.29 14.06 18.72
CA PRO A 54 4.41 14.98 19.47
C PRO A 54 3.66 15.96 18.56
N GLU A 55 4.30 16.40 17.48
CA GLU A 55 3.69 17.27 16.47
C GLU A 55 2.56 16.55 15.71
N GLN A 56 2.83 15.33 15.19
CA GLN A 56 1.81 14.52 14.54
C GLN A 56 0.63 14.24 15.46
N GLU A 57 0.90 13.88 16.72
CA GLU A 57 -0.14 13.56 17.70
C GLU A 57 -1.04 14.78 17.99
N LYS A 58 -0.45 15.96 18.10
CA LYS A 58 -1.18 17.22 18.29
C LYS A 58 -2.10 17.48 17.09
N ILE A 59 -1.56 17.44 15.87
CA ILE A 59 -2.33 17.69 14.63
C ILE A 59 -3.43 16.63 14.46
N TYR A 60 -3.12 15.35 14.72
CA TYR A 60 -4.07 14.26 14.65
C TYR A 60 -5.25 14.45 15.61
N LYS A 61 -4.97 14.81 16.88
CA LYS A 61 -6.00 15.08 17.88
C LYS A 61 -6.88 16.26 17.46
N GLN A 62 -6.30 17.35 16.98
CA GLN A 62 -7.04 18.51 16.49
C GLN A 62 -7.97 18.14 15.32
N MET A 63 -7.47 17.43 14.32
CA MET A 63 -8.26 16.98 13.17
C MET A 63 -9.38 16.04 13.60
N LYS A 64 -9.09 15.10 14.52
CA LYS A 64 -10.10 14.18 15.06
C LYS A 64 -11.21 14.92 15.80
N HIS A 65 -10.88 15.91 16.62
CA HIS A 65 -11.89 16.72 17.33
C HIS A 65 -12.76 17.54 16.37
N LEU A 66 -12.16 18.14 15.33
CA LEU A 66 -12.92 18.86 14.31
C LEU A 66 -13.88 17.91 13.55
N ALA A 67 -13.42 16.71 13.21
CA ALA A 67 -14.26 15.71 12.56
C ALA A 67 -15.44 15.29 13.45
N LEU A 68 -15.21 15.03 14.74
CA LEU A 68 -16.26 14.68 15.70
C LEU A 68 -17.27 15.82 15.93
N ALA A 69 -16.79 17.06 16.09
CA ALA A 69 -17.66 18.22 16.25
C ALA A 69 -18.57 18.46 15.03
N GLN A 70 -18.06 18.21 13.83
CA GLN A 70 -18.87 18.25 12.62
C GLN A 70 -19.91 17.13 12.55
N MET A 71 -19.62 15.95 13.11
CA MET A 71 -20.58 14.84 13.20
C MET A 71 -21.72 15.12 14.18
N GLU A 72 -21.44 15.77 15.31
CA GLU A 72 -22.44 16.08 16.35
C GLU A 72 -23.40 17.22 15.97
N GLY A 73 -22.97 18.12 15.08
CA GLY A 73 -23.73 19.33 14.73
C GLY A 73 -24.55 19.29 13.45
N LYS A 74 -24.30 18.36 12.52
CA LYS A 74 -24.98 18.30 11.20
C LYS A 74 -24.91 16.89 10.60
N MET A 75 -25.90 16.57 9.76
CA MET A 75 -25.87 15.39 8.88
C MET A 75 -24.64 15.47 7.97
N MET A 76 -23.59 14.71 8.25
CA MET A 76 -22.42 14.61 7.38
C MET A 76 -22.72 13.70 6.19
N THR A 77 -22.32 14.13 5.01
CA THR A 77 -22.35 13.25 3.84
C THR A 77 -21.24 12.20 3.95
N THR A 78 -21.44 11.04 3.35
CA THR A 78 -20.40 9.98 3.28
C THR A 78 -19.08 10.52 2.71
N ALA A 79 -19.13 11.40 1.72
CA ALA A 79 -17.97 12.05 1.13
C ALA A 79 -17.15 12.85 2.15
N THR A 80 -17.81 13.58 3.04
CA THR A 80 -17.14 14.36 4.10
C THR A 80 -16.43 13.44 5.11
N VAL A 81 -17.08 12.34 5.51
CA VAL A 81 -16.48 11.35 6.42
C VAL A 81 -15.24 10.72 5.80
N LEU A 82 -15.32 10.29 4.55
CA LEU A 82 -14.17 9.72 3.83
C LEU A 82 -13.02 10.70 3.73
N THR A 83 -13.29 11.97 3.42
CA THR A 83 -12.27 13.02 3.36
C THR A 83 -11.57 13.19 4.71
N GLN A 84 -12.29 13.19 5.82
CA GLN A 84 -11.71 13.28 7.16
C GLN A 84 -10.82 12.08 7.49
N LEU A 85 -11.26 10.87 7.15
CA LEU A 85 -10.47 9.66 7.33
C LEU A 85 -9.17 9.70 6.51
N MET A 86 -9.24 10.13 5.25
CA MET A 86 -8.06 10.31 4.40
C MET A 86 -7.07 11.32 4.99
N ARG A 87 -7.54 12.44 5.54
CA ARG A 87 -6.68 13.45 6.17
C ARG A 87 -5.99 12.90 7.42
N LEU A 88 -6.72 12.18 8.28
CA LEU A 88 -6.13 11.51 9.45
C LEU A 88 -5.06 10.49 9.03
N GLN A 89 -5.29 9.76 7.95
CA GLN A 89 -4.31 8.82 7.42
C GLN A 89 -3.07 9.53 6.86
N GLN A 90 -3.23 10.64 6.13
CA GLN A 90 -2.11 11.46 5.64
C GLN A 90 -1.26 11.98 6.80
N ILE A 91 -1.87 12.47 7.88
CA ILE A 91 -1.15 12.92 9.08
C ILE A 91 -0.31 11.79 9.66
N ASN A 92 -0.86 10.57 9.74
CA ASN A 92 -0.13 9.39 10.18
C ASN A 92 1.04 9.02 9.24
N CYS A 93 0.92 9.34 7.94
CA CYS A 93 1.99 9.15 6.95
C CYS A 93 3.04 10.27 6.97
N GLY A 94 2.83 11.34 7.74
CA GLY A 94 3.79 12.44 7.88
C GLY A 94 3.61 13.55 6.86
N HIS A 95 2.43 13.72 6.33
CA HIS A 95 2.08 14.86 5.47
C HIS A 95 0.61 15.26 5.65
N PHE A 96 0.27 16.41 5.12
CA PHE A 96 -1.09 16.93 5.10
C PHE A 96 -1.32 17.67 3.79
N THR A 97 -2.42 17.37 3.12
CA THR A 97 -2.83 18.11 1.93
C THR A 97 -3.83 19.20 2.33
N ALA A 98 -3.48 20.46 2.13
CA ALA A 98 -4.35 21.60 2.37
C ALA A 98 -5.45 21.69 1.30
N ASP A 99 -6.46 22.56 1.53
CA ASP A 99 -7.61 22.69 0.62
C ASP A 99 -7.22 23.27 -0.76
N ASP A 100 -6.11 24.01 -0.84
CA ASP A 100 -5.51 24.51 -2.08
C ASP A 100 -4.68 23.46 -2.83
N GLY A 101 -4.61 22.21 -2.33
CA GLY A 101 -3.82 21.15 -2.90
C GLY A 101 -2.35 21.14 -2.46
N THR A 102 -1.91 22.12 -1.68
CA THR A 102 -0.53 22.19 -1.19
C THR A 102 -0.26 21.08 -0.19
N ILE A 103 0.83 20.33 -0.39
CA ILE A 103 1.26 19.29 0.54
C ILE A 103 2.24 19.89 1.55
N LYS A 104 1.92 19.76 2.84
CA LYS A 104 2.76 20.21 3.95
C LYS A 104 3.37 18.98 4.64
N PRO A 105 4.71 18.88 4.70
CA PRO A 105 5.36 17.81 5.44
C PRO A 105 5.15 17.97 6.95
N ILE A 106 5.02 16.84 7.64
CA ILE A 106 4.98 16.76 9.10
C ILE A 106 6.12 15.83 9.52
N LYS A 107 6.93 16.27 10.48
CA LYS A 107 8.01 15.43 11.01
C LYS A 107 7.44 14.11 11.53
N ASN A 108 7.99 12.99 11.06
CA ASN A 108 7.51 11.66 11.42
C ASN A 108 8.68 10.68 11.59
N ASN A 109 8.41 9.56 12.24
CA ASN A 109 9.39 8.51 12.50
C ASN A 109 9.36 7.37 11.45
N ARG A 110 8.43 7.40 10.47
CA ARG A 110 8.25 6.32 9.49
C ARG A 110 9.46 6.10 8.60
N THR A 111 10.04 7.20 8.12
CA THR A 111 11.17 7.12 7.21
C THR A 111 12.41 6.57 7.91
N VAL A 112 12.63 6.95 9.17
CA VAL A 112 13.74 6.41 9.98
C VAL A 112 13.53 4.91 10.17
N GLU A 113 12.36 4.49 10.66
CA GLU A 113 12.03 3.07 10.84
C GLU A 113 12.11 2.26 9.54
N LEU A 114 11.75 2.88 8.39
CA LEU A 114 11.93 2.25 7.09
C LEU A 114 13.42 1.99 6.80
N LEU A 115 14.28 2.98 6.96
CA LEU A 115 15.72 2.85 6.71
C LEU A 115 16.34 1.80 7.63
N ASP A 116 16.04 1.84 8.93
CA ASP A 116 16.48 0.85 9.90
C ASP A 116 16.03 -0.57 9.49
N THR A 117 14.78 -0.71 9.02
CA THR A 117 14.26 -1.98 8.51
C THR A 117 15.01 -2.44 7.25
N LEU A 118 15.37 -1.52 6.34
CA LEU A 118 16.09 -1.86 5.12
C LEU A 118 17.53 -2.29 5.37
N GLU A 119 18.14 -1.85 6.46
CA GLU A 119 19.48 -2.31 6.89
C GLU A 119 19.44 -3.78 7.36
N GLU A 120 18.34 -4.20 8.01
CA GLU A 120 18.17 -5.59 8.48
C GLU A 120 17.92 -6.57 7.32
N ILE A 121 17.47 -6.09 6.16
CA ILE A 121 17.06 -6.93 5.04
C ILE A 121 18.20 -7.10 4.04
N HIS A 122 18.52 -8.34 3.72
CA HIS A 122 19.44 -8.66 2.63
C HIS A 122 18.66 -8.97 1.34
N GLY A 123 19.15 -8.47 0.20
CA GLY A 123 18.53 -8.70 -1.11
C GLY A 123 17.61 -7.58 -1.58
N LYS A 124 16.80 -7.90 -2.58
CA LYS A 124 15.90 -6.93 -3.22
C LYS A 124 14.59 -6.79 -2.46
N VAL A 125 14.10 -5.56 -2.38
CA VAL A 125 12.90 -5.19 -1.62
C VAL A 125 11.92 -4.43 -2.48
N VAL A 126 10.64 -4.80 -2.39
CA VAL A 126 9.51 -4.04 -2.95
C VAL A 126 8.87 -3.21 -1.85
N ILE A 127 8.67 -1.93 -2.07
CA ILE A 127 8.06 -1.01 -1.10
C ILE A 127 6.80 -0.42 -1.72
N TRP A 128 5.66 -0.72 -1.13
CA TRP A 128 4.38 -0.17 -1.54
C TRP A 128 3.97 0.99 -0.66
N ALA A 129 3.58 2.10 -1.27
CA ALA A 129 3.00 3.26 -0.61
C ALA A 129 1.65 3.62 -1.23
N HIS A 130 0.77 4.22 -0.44
CA HIS A 130 -0.55 4.62 -0.92
C HIS A 130 -0.52 6.00 -1.59
N TYR A 131 0.23 6.94 -1.02
CA TYR A 131 0.32 8.31 -1.53
C TYR A 131 1.55 8.54 -2.41
N GLN A 132 1.40 9.35 -3.46
CA GLN A 132 2.53 9.72 -4.32
C GLN A 132 3.62 10.47 -3.54
N TYR A 133 3.22 11.30 -2.59
CA TYR A 133 4.15 12.00 -1.70
C TYR A 133 5.00 11.02 -0.89
N ASP A 134 4.42 9.94 -0.37
CA ASP A 134 5.17 8.90 0.33
C ASP A 134 6.21 8.25 -0.59
N VAL A 135 5.82 7.93 -1.84
CA VAL A 135 6.75 7.38 -2.84
C VAL A 135 7.94 8.32 -3.07
N GLU A 136 7.68 9.61 -3.29
CA GLU A 136 8.71 10.62 -3.54
C GLU A 136 9.65 10.78 -2.34
N THR A 137 9.10 10.81 -1.12
CA THR A 137 9.87 10.88 0.13
C THR A 137 10.76 9.65 0.32
N ILE A 138 10.22 8.46 0.09
CA ILE A 138 10.97 7.20 0.19
C ILE A 138 12.12 7.19 -0.83
N VAL A 139 11.83 7.59 -2.07
CA VAL A 139 12.83 7.64 -3.15
C VAL A 139 13.98 8.57 -2.80
N GLU A 140 13.68 9.77 -2.27
CA GLU A 140 14.69 10.74 -1.85
C GLU A 140 15.62 10.16 -0.77
N HIS A 141 15.05 9.55 0.27
CA HIS A 141 15.84 8.99 1.38
C HIS A 141 16.66 7.77 0.95
N ILE A 142 16.09 6.87 0.15
CA ILE A 142 16.83 5.70 -0.35
C ILE A 142 17.96 6.14 -1.29
N LYS A 143 17.75 7.11 -2.17
CA LYS A 143 18.84 7.64 -3.03
C LYS A 143 19.97 8.25 -2.22
N LYS A 144 19.64 8.94 -1.14
CA LYS A 144 20.63 9.55 -0.25
C LYS A 144 21.47 8.51 0.47
N GLU A 145 20.84 7.43 0.96
CA GLU A 145 21.49 6.40 1.79
C GLU A 145 22.20 5.33 0.95
N TYR A 146 21.55 4.86 -0.12
CA TYR A 146 22.02 3.72 -0.92
C TYR A 146 22.50 4.11 -2.33
N GLY A 147 22.41 5.39 -2.70
CA GLY A 147 22.81 5.88 -4.01
C GLY A 147 21.68 5.89 -5.05
N ALA A 148 21.83 6.74 -6.06
CA ALA A 148 20.78 6.98 -7.06
C ALA A 148 20.44 5.75 -7.92
N ASN A 149 21.40 4.85 -8.15
CA ASN A 149 21.22 3.66 -8.98
C ASN A 149 20.62 2.47 -8.23
N SER A 150 20.39 2.59 -6.91
CA SER A 150 19.87 1.51 -6.08
C SER A 150 18.37 1.30 -6.20
N ILE A 151 17.63 2.23 -6.80
CA ILE A 151 16.17 2.32 -6.73
C ILE A 151 15.55 2.61 -8.09
N VAL A 152 14.43 1.95 -8.34
CA VAL A 152 13.50 2.26 -9.45
C VAL A 152 12.10 2.50 -8.92
N THR A 153 11.28 3.20 -9.71
CA THR A 153 9.91 3.56 -9.32
C THR A 153 8.87 2.92 -10.23
N TYR A 154 7.69 2.64 -9.64
CA TYR A 154 6.53 2.13 -10.36
C TYR A 154 5.22 2.74 -9.80
N TYR A 155 4.91 3.97 -10.22
CA TYR A 155 3.72 4.70 -9.78
C TYR A 155 3.18 5.64 -10.86
N GLY A 156 2.15 6.43 -10.56
CA GLY A 156 1.46 7.26 -11.55
C GLY A 156 2.35 8.22 -12.34
N LYS A 157 3.40 8.79 -11.71
CA LYS A 157 4.34 9.70 -12.38
C LYS A 157 5.47 8.97 -13.12
N THR A 158 5.64 7.66 -12.93
CA THR A 158 6.62 6.89 -13.71
C THR A 158 6.15 6.83 -15.17
N PRO A 159 6.95 7.33 -16.13
CA PRO A 159 6.60 7.31 -17.55
C PRO A 159 6.30 5.88 -18.02
N MET A 160 5.30 5.74 -18.89
CA MET A 160 4.81 4.41 -19.28
C MET A 160 5.88 3.60 -20.02
N ASN A 161 6.71 4.26 -20.80
CA ASN A 161 7.84 3.65 -21.51
C ASN A 161 8.97 3.17 -20.58
N GLU A 162 9.11 3.77 -19.39
CA GLU A 162 10.13 3.37 -18.42
C GLU A 162 9.68 2.25 -17.48
N ARG A 163 8.37 2.02 -17.37
CA ARG A 163 7.82 1.05 -16.39
C ARG A 163 8.35 -0.35 -16.60
N GLN A 164 8.38 -0.82 -17.86
CA GLN A 164 8.87 -2.15 -18.18
C GLN A 164 10.37 -2.28 -17.95
N ASP A 165 11.14 -1.26 -18.34
CA ASP A 165 12.58 -1.20 -18.10
C ASP A 165 12.92 -1.21 -16.62
N ASN A 166 12.13 -0.49 -15.79
CA ASN A 166 12.31 -0.47 -14.34
C ASN A 166 12.05 -1.86 -13.72
N ILE A 167 11.05 -2.59 -14.21
CA ILE A 167 10.82 -3.97 -13.77
C ILE A 167 11.99 -4.87 -14.19
N GLN A 168 12.48 -4.76 -15.42
CA GLN A 168 13.61 -5.55 -15.90
C GLN A 168 14.88 -5.27 -15.09
N LYS A 169 15.21 -4.01 -14.85
CA LYS A 169 16.34 -3.60 -14.00
C LYS A 169 16.21 -4.15 -12.58
N PHE A 170 15.00 -4.16 -12.04
CA PHE A 170 14.77 -4.72 -10.71
C PHE A 170 14.89 -6.25 -10.70
N GLN A 171 14.44 -6.94 -11.73
CA GLN A 171 14.51 -8.40 -11.83
C GLN A 171 15.91 -8.93 -12.17
N ASP A 172 16.76 -8.12 -12.82
CA ASP A 172 18.11 -8.50 -13.17
C ASP A 172 18.99 -8.69 -11.92
N PRO A 173 19.54 -9.90 -11.69
CA PRO A 173 20.34 -10.20 -10.49
C PRO A 173 21.67 -9.43 -10.43
N VAL A 174 22.22 -8.99 -11.57
CA VAL A 174 23.49 -8.24 -11.62
C VAL A 174 23.27 -6.73 -11.57
N SER A 175 22.03 -6.26 -11.69
CA SER A 175 21.70 -4.85 -11.60
C SER A 175 21.94 -4.30 -10.19
N PRO A 176 22.47 -3.07 -10.04
CA PRO A 176 22.62 -2.39 -8.76
C PRO A 176 21.29 -2.04 -8.12
N VAL A 177 20.18 -2.17 -8.84
CA VAL A 177 18.83 -1.87 -8.36
C VAL A 177 18.43 -2.89 -7.28
N ARG A 178 18.34 -2.41 -6.05
CA ARG A 178 17.92 -3.19 -4.89
C ARG A 178 16.46 -2.91 -4.50
N PHE A 179 15.97 -1.71 -4.76
CA PHE A 179 14.66 -1.27 -4.31
C PHE A 179 13.73 -0.95 -5.47
N LEU A 180 12.49 -1.42 -5.37
CA LEU A 180 11.39 -0.97 -6.23
C LEU A 180 10.35 -0.31 -5.35
N VAL A 181 10.04 0.96 -5.61
CA VAL A 181 9.05 1.73 -4.86
C VAL A 181 7.89 2.10 -5.76
N GLY A 182 6.68 1.84 -5.32
CA GLY A 182 5.50 2.13 -6.12
C GLY A 182 4.21 2.26 -5.33
N THR A 183 3.13 2.52 -6.06
CA THR A 183 1.78 2.50 -5.49
C THR A 183 1.07 1.19 -5.84
N THR A 184 0.33 0.64 -4.87
CA THR A 184 -0.47 -0.58 -5.09
C THR A 184 -1.51 -0.41 -6.20
N GLN A 185 -2.01 0.81 -6.40
CA GLN A 185 -2.96 1.13 -7.48
C GLN A 185 -2.35 0.94 -8.87
N THR A 186 -1.06 1.27 -9.05
CA THR A 186 -0.39 1.13 -10.35
C THR A 186 0.25 -0.24 -10.52
N GLY A 187 0.83 -0.81 -9.47
CA GLY A 187 1.65 -2.04 -9.52
C GLY A 187 1.02 -3.26 -8.87
N GLY A 188 -0.23 -3.16 -8.35
CA GLY A 188 -0.89 -4.27 -7.65
C GLY A 188 -1.31 -5.44 -8.53
N TYR A 189 -1.35 -5.24 -9.85
CA TYR A 189 -1.78 -6.27 -10.80
C TYR A 189 -0.86 -6.32 -12.02
N GLY A 190 -0.68 -7.52 -12.57
CA GLY A 190 -0.05 -7.72 -13.88
C GLY A 190 1.47 -7.58 -13.94
N ILE A 191 2.15 -7.48 -12.81
CA ILE A 191 3.62 -7.46 -12.75
C ILE A 191 4.17 -8.65 -11.95
N THR A 192 5.33 -9.12 -12.36
CA THR A 192 6.06 -10.19 -11.68
C THR A 192 7.31 -9.61 -11.05
N LEU A 193 7.49 -9.79 -9.72
CA LEU A 193 8.59 -9.22 -8.93
C LEU A 193 9.29 -10.31 -8.10
N THR A 194 9.62 -11.44 -8.73
CA THR A 194 10.19 -12.63 -8.08
C THR A 194 11.61 -12.44 -7.56
N ALA A 195 12.33 -11.41 -8.02
CA ALA A 195 13.66 -11.09 -7.50
C ALA A 195 13.67 -10.63 -6.05
N ALA A 196 12.52 -10.16 -5.53
CA ALA A 196 12.38 -9.73 -4.15
C ALA A 196 11.83 -10.87 -3.28
N SER A 197 12.49 -11.13 -2.17
CA SER A 197 11.98 -11.99 -1.09
C SER A 197 11.19 -11.21 -0.03
N THR A 198 11.31 -9.90 -0.01
CA THR A 198 10.70 -9.03 1.01
C THR A 198 9.84 -7.93 0.36
N MET A 199 8.68 -7.73 0.95
CA MET A 199 7.74 -6.68 0.56
C MET A 199 7.34 -5.86 1.78
N ILE A 200 7.44 -4.54 1.66
CA ILE A 200 7.09 -3.60 2.73
C ILE A 200 5.88 -2.77 2.30
N TYR A 201 4.88 -2.73 3.13
CA TYR A 201 3.75 -1.80 2.99
C TYR A 201 3.99 -0.60 3.90
N TYR A 202 4.51 0.48 3.31
CA TYR A 202 4.79 1.73 4.03
C TYR A 202 3.51 2.47 4.42
N SER A 203 2.55 2.53 3.52
CA SER A 203 1.21 3.04 3.79
C SER A 203 0.17 2.25 3.00
N ASN A 204 -1.01 2.05 3.60
CA ASN A 204 -2.13 1.33 3.00
C ASN A 204 -3.32 2.27 2.79
N GLY A 205 -4.12 2.02 1.75
CA GLY A 205 -5.45 2.58 1.60
C GLY A 205 -6.51 1.75 2.35
N TYR A 206 -7.74 2.26 2.39
CA TYR A 206 -8.93 1.55 2.86
C TYR A 206 -9.52 0.72 1.72
#